data_814eb25990b8fb5438928bbba8f0e950
#
_entry.id   814eb25990b8fb5438928bbba8f0e950
#
_cell.length_a   1.000
_cell.length_b   1.000
_cell.length_c   1.000
_cell.angle_alpha   90.00
_cell.angle_beta   90.00
_cell.angle_gamma   90.00
#
_symmetry.space_group_name_H-M   'P 1'
#
loop_
_entity.id
_entity.type
_entity.pdbx_description
1 polymer ?
#
loop_
_entity_poly.entity_id
_entity_poly.type
_entity_poly.pdbx_seq_one_letter_code
_entity_poly.pdbx_strand_id
1 'polypeptide(L)'
;MIFGLKRLMEQLTSHPQVRSSKIKNLSRRIFNGKSLVLSQTTPYEIIGHYNQAKIRFYAATERKYLEPLVFVAPLAINMSIYDLYPYRSLIKYFTEQGFDVYLLDWGKLSYKHRYLNFLNFIDEAIPYCIDQIRAHSKSEQISLHGWSMAGIFVLLYTALKQPNYVKNLIVLGSPIDSYSSGGIGKLYKRVNMLLSKNHKIQQSIYHGMIPKRILHTPGILNAIGFKILDPKGWYEGHKQLLLNLDDEKLLHEHATLGNFLNHMIDYPGGVNQDMLFNIWLQNPLKKGAIRLKKQTIELKNIDCSLLIGAGKNDQMVTAASVKPLSELTNSRDVTFTLIPGGHLGLMSSQKSADEFWPMLTQWLDERSTQYKD
;
A
#
# COMPACT_ATOMS: atom_id res chain seq x y z
N MET A 1 -18.47 22.13 16.60
CA MET A 1 -17.80 23.25 15.91
C MET A 1 -17.56 24.44 16.84
N ILE A 2 -18.57 24.95 17.56
CA ILE A 2 -18.47 26.13 18.46
C ILE A 2 -17.46 25.94 19.60
N PHE A 3 -17.40 24.76 20.25
CA PHE A 3 -16.47 24.48 21.35
C PHE A 3 -14.99 24.47 20.91
N GLY A 4 -14.70 24.02 19.70
CA GLY A 4 -13.34 24.02 19.13
C GLY A 4 -12.85 25.43 18.78
N LEU A 5 -13.73 26.27 18.22
CA LEU A 5 -13.42 27.68 17.96
C LEU A 5 -13.19 28.49 19.23
N LYS A 6 -14.00 28.26 20.27
CA LYS A 6 -13.84 28.93 21.57
C LYS A 6 -12.51 28.60 22.22
N ARG A 7 -12.11 27.33 22.24
CA ARG A 7 -10.81 26.89 22.75
C ARG A 7 -9.63 27.41 21.92
N LEU A 8 -9.79 27.48 20.59
CA LEU A 8 -8.82 28.12 19.69
C LEU A 8 -8.67 29.61 19.98
N MET A 9 -9.78 30.32 20.20
CA MET A 9 -9.76 31.73 20.58
C MET A 9 -9.14 31.97 21.95
N GLU A 10 -9.44 31.12 22.94
CA GLU A 10 -8.82 31.17 24.27
C GLU A 10 -7.32 30.91 24.23
N GLN A 11 -6.85 29.98 23.39
CA GLN A 11 -5.41 29.71 23.18
C GLN A 11 -4.70 30.82 22.39
N LEU A 12 -5.40 31.51 21.49
CA LEU A 12 -4.87 32.67 20.74
C LEU A 12 -4.74 33.92 21.65
N THR A 13 -5.37 33.93 22.82
CA THR A 13 -5.34 35.07 23.74
C THR A 13 -4.34 34.89 24.91
N SER A 14 -3.76 33.69 25.10
CA SER A 14 -3.08 33.36 26.37
C SER A 14 -1.59 33.70 26.47
N HIS A 15 -0.81 33.75 25.34
CA HIS A 15 0.61 34.17 25.37
C HIS A 15 1.04 34.77 24.04
N PRO A 16 1.70 35.96 24.02
CA PRO A 16 2.11 36.63 22.78
C PRO A 16 3.05 35.81 21.88
N GLN A 17 3.96 35.03 22.47
CA GLN A 17 4.89 34.16 21.72
C GLN A 17 4.20 32.99 21.05
N VAL A 18 3.27 32.32 21.72
CA VAL A 18 2.47 31.21 21.16
C VAL A 18 1.58 31.70 20.03
N ARG A 19 0.98 32.90 20.18
CA ARG A 19 0.18 33.54 19.14
C ARG A 19 1.01 33.85 17.89
N SER A 20 2.21 34.40 18.06
CA SER A 20 3.12 34.72 16.95
C SER A 20 3.54 33.44 16.20
N SER A 21 3.90 32.37 16.91
CA SER A 21 4.26 31.08 16.35
C SER A 21 3.11 30.46 15.55
N LYS A 22 1.87 30.43 16.10
CA LYS A 22 0.70 29.90 15.41
C LYS A 22 0.36 30.67 14.12
N ILE A 23 0.44 31.99 14.14
CA ILE A 23 0.21 32.82 12.96
C ILE A 23 1.27 32.57 11.89
N LYS A 24 2.53 32.50 12.28
CA LYS A 24 3.65 32.18 11.39
C LYS A 24 3.46 30.81 10.72
N ASN A 25 3.13 29.79 11.50
CA ASN A 25 2.97 28.44 11.01
C ASN A 25 1.71 28.28 10.14
N LEU A 26 0.62 28.96 10.45
CA LEU A 26 -0.55 29.03 9.57
C LEU A 26 -0.21 29.71 8.24
N SER A 27 0.53 30.82 8.26
CA SER A 27 1.01 31.48 7.05
C SER A 27 1.90 30.57 6.21
N ARG A 28 2.88 29.89 6.83
CA ARG A 28 3.72 28.87 6.13
C ARG A 28 2.88 27.78 5.49
N ARG A 29 1.85 27.28 6.21
CA ARG A 29 0.97 26.22 5.70
C ARG A 29 0.15 26.67 4.48
N ILE A 30 -0.29 27.91 4.45
CA ILE A 30 -1.12 28.48 3.37
C ILE A 30 -0.24 28.89 2.17
N PHE A 31 0.84 29.60 2.39
CA PHE A 31 1.61 30.27 1.32
C PHE A 31 2.85 29.50 0.91
N ASN A 32 3.41 28.64 1.79
CA ASN A 32 4.63 27.88 1.53
C ASN A 32 4.52 26.41 2.00
N GLY A 33 3.39 25.78 1.76
CA GLY A 33 3.12 24.40 2.21
C GLY A 33 4.10 23.36 1.66
N LYS A 34 4.73 23.61 0.51
CA LYS A 34 5.72 22.69 -0.08
C LYS A 34 6.99 22.60 0.76
N SER A 35 7.42 23.69 1.40
CA SER A 35 8.62 23.68 2.27
C SER A 35 8.43 22.89 3.57
N LEU A 36 7.19 22.49 3.87
CA LEU A 36 6.86 21.69 5.05
C LEU A 36 6.85 20.16 4.75
N VAL A 37 7.02 19.79 3.48
CA VAL A 37 6.99 18.37 3.07
C VAL A 37 8.35 17.73 3.30
N LEU A 38 8.39 16.60 4.01
CA LEU A 38 9.60 15.91 4.44
C LEU A 38 9.82 14.55 3.77
N SER A 39 8.99 14.15 2.82
CA SER A 39 9.05 12.81 2.23
C SER A 39 10.18 12.63 1.22
N GLN A 40 10.54 11.35 0.99
CA GLN A 40 11.51 10.91 -0.02
C GLN A 40 12.91 11.49 0.17
N THR A 41 13.43 11.39 1.40
CA THR A 41 14.76 11.88 1.76
C THR A 41 15.85 10.81 1.68
N THR A 42 15.49 9.54 1.62
CA THR A 42 16.45 8.43 1.52
C THR A 42 17.01 8.36 0.09
N PRO A 43 18.33 8.45 -0.09
CA PRO A 43 18.97 8.36 -1.41
C PRO A 43 18.70 7.01 -2.07
N TYR A 44 18.54 7.00 -3.39
CA TYR A 44 18.35 5.78 -4.17
C TYR A 44 18.96 5.89 -5.56
N GLU A 45 19.20 4.73 -6.16
CA GLU A 45 19.60 4.58 -7.55
C GLU A 45 18.47 3.97 -8.37
N ILE A 46 18.40 4.30 -9.67
CA ILE A 46 17.51 3.62 -10.61
C ILE A 46 18.32 2.57 -11.34
N ILE A 47 18.04 1.30 -11.09
CA ILE A 47 18.79 0.18 -11.69
C ILE A 47 18.15 -0.39 -12.95
N GLY A 48 16.91 0.00 -13.25
CA GLY A 48 16.21 -0.49 -14.43
C GLY A 48 14.87 0.17 -14.65
N HIS A 49 14.32 -0.07 -15.83
CA HIS A 49 13.02 0.45 -16.26
C HIS A 49 12.21 -0.66 -16.95
N TYR A 50 10.90 -0.63 -16.76
CA TYR A 50 9.93 -1.38 -17.55
C TYR A 50 8.81 -0.42 -17.99
N ASN A 51 8.83 -0.02 -19.24
CA ASN A 51 8.01 1.08 -19.75
C ASN A 51 8.20 2.36 -18.88
N GLN A 52 7.15 2.86 -18.22
CA GLN A 52 7.24 4.00 -17.31
C GLN A 52 7.62 3.62 -15.86
N ALA A 53 7.61 2.32 -15.54
CA ALA A 53 8.01 1.85 -14.22
C ALA A 53 9.53 1.94 -14.02
N LYS A 54 9.94 2.14 -12.76
CA LYS A 54 11.34 2.24 -12.35
C LYS A 54 11.60 1.27 -11.22
N ILE A 55 12.80 0.72 -11.20
CA ILE A 55 13.29 -0.07 -10.07
C ILE A 55 14.21 0.83 -9.27
N ARG A 56 13.75 1.27 -8.09
CA ARG A 56 14.57 2.05 -7.16
C ARG A 56 15.35 1.09 -6.26
N PHE A 57 16.63 1.30 -6.15
CA PHE A 57 17.53 0.58 -5.24
C PHE A 57 17.98 1.49 -4.12
N TYR A 58 17.90 1.02 -2.90
CA TYR A 58 18.35 1.65 -1.68
C TYR A 58 19.33 0.70 -1.01
N ALA A 59 20.62 1.07 -1.01
CA ALA A 59 21.66 0.24 -0.42
C ALA A 59 21.51 0.15 1.10
N ALA A 60 21.77 -1.03 1.64
CA ALA A 60 21.90 -1.22 3.08
C ALA A 60 23.02 -0.34 3.63
N THR A 61 22.85 0.19 4.84
CA THR A 61 23.92 0.93 5.54
C THR A 61 25.13 0.01 5.78
N GLU A 62 24.86 -1.20 6.20
CA GLU A 62 25.79 -2.33 6.31
C GLU A 62 25.00 -3.58 5.90
N ARG A 63 25.38 -4.20 4.79
CA ARG A 63 24.62 -5.36 4.27
C ARG A 63 24.81 -6.57 5.17
N LYS A 64 23.70 -7.10 5.70
CA LYS A 64 23.69 -8.28 6.58
C LYS A 64 23.04 -9.50 5.95
N TYR A 65 22.17 -9.31 4.95
CA TYR A 65 21.37 -10.38 4.37
C TYR A 65 21.63 -10.53 2.88
N LEU A 66 21.64 -11.77 2.43
CA LEU A 66 21.84 -12.10 1.02
C LEU A 66 20.58 -11.76 0.20
N GLU A 67 19.40 -12.13 0.70
CA GLU A 67 18.13 -11.89 0.05
C GLU A 67 17.71 -10.42 0.18
N PRO A 68 17.56 -9.69 -0.95
CA PRO A 68 17.06 -8.33 -0.89
C PRO A 68 15.58 -8.30 -0.51
N LEU A 69 15.15 -7.19 0.13
CA LEU A 69 13.75 -6.92 0.41
C LEU A 69 13.14 -6.09 -0.72
N VAL A 70 12.19 -6.69 -1.43
CA VAL A 70 11.55 -6.09 -2.61
C VAL A 70 10.14 -5.62 -2.27
N PHE A 71 9.91 -4.31 -2.27
CA PHE A 71 8.60 -3.72 -2.15
C PHE A 71 7.94 -3.56 -3.51
N VAL A 72 6.79 -4.21 -3.69
CA VAL A 72 5.90 -3.95 -4.81
C VAL A 72 4.89 -2.90 -4.38
N ALA A 73 4.85 -1.76 -5.05
CA ALA A 73 3.92 -0.70 -4.70
C ALA A 73 2.50 -0.98 -5.23
N PRO A 74 1.43 -0.61 -4.50
CA PRO A 74 0.10 -0.57 -5.08
C PRO A 74 0.00 0.57 -6.09
N LEU A 75 -0.96 0.45 -7.01
CA LEU A 75 -1.31 1.54 -7.92
C LEU A 75 -2.11 2.64 -7.21
N ALA A 76 -2.36 3.71 -7.91
CA ALA A 76 -3.09 4.89 -7.43
C ALA A 76 -2.37 5.73 -6.37
N ILE A 77 -1.23 5.29 -5.83
CA ILE A 77 -0.44 6.04 -4.86
C ILE A 77 0.91 6.48 -5.44
N ASN A 78 1.54 7.46 -4.82
CA ASN A 78 2.92 7.80 -5.08
C ASN A 78 3.86 7.13 -4.04
N MET A 79 5.14 7.07 -4.34
CA MET A 79 6.11 6.30 -3.55
C MET A 79 6.47 6.94 -2.20
N SER A 80 6.01 8.16 -1.90
CA SER A 80 6.36 8.83 -0.65
C SER A 80 5.87 8.10 0.61
N ILE A 81 4.86 7.22 0.50
CA ILE A 81 4.39 6.43 1.64
C ILE A 81 5.46 5.49 2.21
N TYR A 82 6.39 5.02 1.38
CA TYR A 82 7.48 4.15 1.77
C TYR A 82 8.64 4.91 2.44
N ASP A 83 8.74 6.22 2.18
CA ASP A 83 9.73 7.14 2.74
C ASP A 83 9.05 8.45 3.12
N LEU A 84 8.14 8.38 4.09
CA LEU A 84 7.21 9.48 4.39
C LEU A 84 7.83 10.56 5.27
N TYR A 85 8.62 10.19 6.29
CA TYR A 85 9.29 11.11 7.18
C TYR A 85 10.74 10.68 7.43
N PRO A 86 11.72 11.60 7.55
CA PRO A 86 13.13 11.24 7.75
C PRO A 86 13.40 10.40 9.01
N TYR A 87 12.59 10.60 10.05
CA TYR A 87 12.66 9.90 11.33
C TYR A 87 11.70 8.71 11.43
N ARG A 88 10.88 8.44 10.38
CA ARG A 88 9.94 7.33 10.28
C ARG A 88 9.74 6.97 8.81
N SER A 89 10.79 6.44 8.21
CA SER A 89 10.82 5.94 6.84
C SER A 89 10.96 4.42 6.86
N LEU A 90 10.05 3.73 6.20
CA LEU A 90 10.09 2.25 6.10
C LEU A 90 11.34 1.82 5.32
N ILE A 91 11.66 2.50 4.24
CA ILE A 91 12.86 2.23 3.43
C ILE A 91 14.12 2.39 4.28
N LYS A 92 14.30 3.57 4.91
CA LYS A 92 15.47 3.86 5.74
C LYS A 92 15.61 2.86 6.88
N TYR A 93 14.50 2.52 7.54
CA TYR A 93 14.50 1.53 8.60
C TYR A 93 15.11 0.20 8.14
N PHE A 94 14.64 -0.39 7.04
CA PHE A 94 15.15 -1.68 6.57
C PHE A 94 16.58 -1.60 6.02
N THR A 95 16.99 -0.49 5.42
CA THR A 95 18.40 -0.30 5.03
C THR A 95 19.31 -0.22 6.24
N GLU A 96 18.88 0.39 7.35
CA GLU A 96 19.61 0.42 8.63
C GLU A 96 19.61 -0.94 9.34
N GLN A 97 18.62 -1.82 9.08
CA GLN A 97 18.63 -3.21 9.57
C GLN A 97 19.55 -4.14 8.76
N GLY A 98 20.09 -3.69 7.64
CA GLY A 98 21.05 -4.44 6.83
C GLY A 98 20.46 -5.13 5.60
N PHE A 99 19.24 -4.76 5.19
CA PHE A 99 18.66 -5.23 3.94
C PHE A 99 18.96 -4.28 2.78
N ASP A 100 19.44 -4.83 1.67
CA ASP A 100 19.31 -4.15 0.38
C ASP A 100 17.83 -4.07 0.02
N VAL A 101 17.32 -2.85 -0.20
CA VAL A 101 15.90 -2.60 -0.44
C VAL A 101 15.66 -2.19 -1.88
N TYR A 102 14.65 -2.81 -2.50
CA TYR A 102 14.19 -2.43 -3.84
C TYR A 102 12.72 -2.03 -3.78
N LEU A 103 12.36 -1.00 -4.54
CA LEU A 103 10.97 -0.53 -4.65
C LEU A 103 10.57 -0.47 -6.12
N LEU A 104 9.53 -1.21 -6.50
CA LEU A 104 8.91 -1.12 -7.81
C LEU A 104 7.99 0.11 -7.85
N ASP A 105 8.48 1.17 -8.46
CA ASP A 105 7.76 2.42 -8.71
C ASP A 105 7.12 2.36 -10.10
N TRP A 106 5.79 2.26 -10.15
CA TRP A 106 5.05 2.15 -11.42
C TRP A 106 5.09 3.41 -12.28
N GLY A 107 5.73 4.48 -11.80
CA GLY A 107 5.83 5.75 -12.49
C GLY A 107 4.49 6.48 -12.59
N LYS A 108 4.45 7.49 -13.46
CA LYS A 108 3.23 8.29 -13.65
C LYS A 108 2.30 7.61 -14.65
N LEU A 109 1.28 6.93 -14.12
CA LEU A 109 0.17 6.44 -14.92
C LEU A 109 -0.75 7.60 -15.31
N SER A 110 -1.39 7.49 -16.48
CA SER A 110 -2.30 8.48 -17.03
C SER A 110 -3.35 7.80 -17.91
N TYR A 111 -4.28 8.56 -18.48
CA TYR A 111 -5.36 8.04 -19.35
C TYR A 111 -4.88 7.17 -20.52
N LYS A 112 -3.66 7.40 -21.05
CA LYS A 112 -3.09 6.54 -22.11
C LYS A 112 -2.91 5.08 -21.64
N HIS A 113 -2.75 4.85 -20.34
CA HIS A 113 -2.56 3.53 -19.73
C HIS A 113 -3.87 2.85 -19.30
N ARG A 114 -5.04 3.39 -19.63
CA ARG A 114 -6.36 2.92 -19.19
C ARG A 114 -6.68 1.45 -19.48
N TYR A 115 -5.96 0.83 -20.40
CA TYR A 115 -6.15 -0.57 -20.78
C TYR A 115 -5.30 -1.56 -19.97
N LEU A 116 -4.31 -1.09 -19.21
CA LEU A 116 -3.53 -1.96 -18.32
C LEU A 116 -4.48 -2.68 -17.35
N ASN A 117 -4.21 -3.95 -17.13
CA ASN A 117 -4.97 -4.85 -16.26
C ASN A 117 -4.01 -5.67 -15.38
N PHE A 118 -4.51 -6.51 -14.50
CA PHE A 118 -3.69 -7.28 -13.57
C PHE A 118 -2.59 -8.09 -14.25
N LEU A 119 -2.89 -8.75 -15.37
CA LEU A 119 -1.90 -9.59 -16.07
C LEU A 119 -0.69 -8.78 -16.55
N ASN A 120 -0.88 -7.51 -16.97
CA ASN A 120 0.26 -6.67 -17.35
C ASN A 120 1.25 -6.42 -16.19
N PHE A 121 0.77 -6.51 -14.94
CA PHE A 121 1.64 -6.40 -13.77
C PHE A 121 2.17 -7.75 -13.31
N ILE A 122 1.29 -8.74 -13.09
CA ILE A 122 1.67 -10.01 -12.47
C ILE A 122 2.35 -10.99 -13.44
N ASP A 123 2.09 -10.88 -14.73
CA ASP A 123 2.60 -11.79 -15.76
C ASP A 123 3.77 -11.20 -16.58
N GLU A 124 3.86 -9.87 -16.64
CA GLU A 124 4.83 -9.15 -17.45
C GLU A 124 5.78 -8.27 -16.62
N ALA A 125 5.26 -7.23 -15.94
CA ALA A 125 6.10 -6.20 -15.32
C ALA A 125 6.85 -6.69 -14.07
N ILE A 126 6.16 -7.38 -13.15
CA ILE A 126 6.78 -7.90 -11.91
C ILE A 126 7.88 -8.91 -12.24
N PRO A 127 7.65 -9.95 -13.08
CA PRO A 127 8.71 -10.89 -13.45
C PRO A 127 9.94 -10.18 -14.00
N TYR A 128 9.76 -9.29 -14.98
CA TYR A 128 10.85 -8.53 -15.57
C TYR A 128 11.65 -7.74 -14.53
N CYS A 129 10.95 -7.00 -13.65
CA CYS A 129 11.61 -6.21 -12.61
C CYS A 129 12.38 -7.09 -11.62
N ILE A 130 11.81 -8.23 -11.24
CA ILE A 130 12.47 -9.17 -10.31
C ILE A 130 13.72 -9.76 -10.94
N ASP A 131 13.71 -10.10 -12.21
CA ASP A 131 14.91 -10.61 -12.90
C ASP A 131 16.03 -9.56 -12.89
N GLN A 132 15.72 -8.27 -13.13
CA GLN A 132 16.69 -7.18 -13.02
C GLN A 132 17.22 -7.02 -11.58
N ILE A 133 16.35 -7.14 -10.57
CA ILE A 133 16.72 -7.06 -9.15
C ILE A 133 17.66 -8.21 -8.78
N ARG A 134 17.33 -9.44 -9.16
CA ARG A 134 18.17 -10.61 -8.89
C ARG A 134 19.55 -10.49 -9.54
N ALA A 135 19.61 -10.04 -10.78
CA ALA A 135 20.86 -9.77 -11.48
C ALA A 135 21.70 -8.69 -10.79
N HIS A 136 21.09 -7.59 -10.35
CA HIS A 136 21.76 -6.49 -9.66
C HIS A 136 22.23 -6.87 -8.25
N SER A 137 21.36 -7.51 -7.46
CA SER A 137 21.67 -7.92 -6.07
C SER A 137 22.64 -9.10 -5.98
N LYS A 138 22.84 -9.81 -7.09
CA LYS A 138 23.57 -11.10 -7.16
C LYS A 138 23.00 -12.14 -6.19
N SER A 139 21.70 -12.06 -5.91
CA SER A 139 20.98 -13.01 -5.06
C SER A 139 20.04 -13.86 -5.91
N GLU A 140 20.09 -15.16 -5.70
CA GLU A 140 19.15 -16.09 -6.35
C GLU A 140 17.75 -16.00 -5.75
N GLN A 141 17.63 -15.62 -4.48
CA GLN A 141 16.37 -15.54 -3.75
C GLN A 141 16.05 -14.11 -3.31
N ILE A 142 14.77 -13.84 -3.07
CA ILE A 142 14.27 -12.53 -2.63
C ILE A 142 13.23 -12.69 -1.53
N SER A 143 13.07 -11.63 -0.73
CA SER A 143 11.91 -11.39 0.13
C SER A 143 10.98 -10.41 -0.56
N LEU A 144 9.73 -10.80 -0.83
CA LEU A 144 8.76 -10.04 -1.63
C LEU A 144 7.65 -9.48 -0.74
N HIS A 145 7.44 -8.18 -0.78
CA HIS A 145 6.46 -7.48 0.04
C HIS A 145 5.41 -6.78 -0.81
N GLY A 146 4.14 -6.98 -0.48
CA GLY A 146 3.01 -6.27 -1.05
C GLY A 146 2.02 -5.79 0.01
N TRP A 147 1.60 -4.54 -0.12
CA TRP A 147 0.57 -3.94 0.73
C TRP A 147 -0.67 -3.62 -0.09
N SER A 148 -1.87 -3.89 0.48
CA SER A 148 -3.16 -3.58 -0.15
C SER A 148 -3.31 -4.29 -1.50
N MET A 149 -3.58 -3.57 -2.59
CA MET A 149 -3.64 -4.13 -3.93
C MET A 149 -2.31 -4.78 -4.36
N ALA A 150 -1.17 -4.23 -3.95
CA ALA A 150 0.11 -4.85 -4.26
C ALA A 150 0.29 -6.20 -3.56
N GLY A 151 -0.35 -6.42 -2.40
CA GLY A 151 -0.40 -7.74 -1.80
C GLY A 151 -1.19 -8.74 -2.67
N ILE A 152 -2.26 -8.30 -3.34
CA ILE A 152 -2.93 -9.14 -4.37
C ILE A 152 -1.98 -9.40 -5.55
N PHE A 153 -1.21 -8.40 -5.99
CA PHE A 153 -0.26 -8.59 -7.08
C PHE A 153 0.81 -9.62 -6.74
N VAL A 154 1.45 -9.52 -5.57
CA VAL A 154 2.51 -10.46 -5.18
C VAL A 154 1.96 -11.87 -4.92
N LEU A 155 0.75 -11.98 -4.36
CA LEU A 155 0.06 -13.27 -4.22
C LEU A 155 -0.22 -13.92 -5.57
N LEU A 156 -0.85 -13.18 -6.48
CA LEU A 156 -1.23 -13.72 -7.79
C LEU A 156 0.00 -13.98 -8.65
N TYR A 157 1.04 -13.15 -8.57
CA TYR A 157 2.32 -13.39 -9.22
C TYR A 157 2.97 -14.69 -8.73
N THR A 158 3.11 -14.85 -7.41
CA THR A 158 3.73 -16.04 -6.82
C THR A 158 2.93 -17.30 -7.14
N ALA A 159 1.59 -17.23 -7.05
CA ALA A 159 0.73 -18.36 -7.37
C ALA A 159 0.72 -18.73 -8.88
N LEU A 160 0.86 -17.73 -9.77
CA LEU A 160 0.87 -17.92 -11.22
C LEU A 160 2.20 -18.47 -11.73
N LYS A 161 3.30 -17.84 -11.29
CA LYS A 161 4.65 -18.17 -11.80
C LYS A 161 5.31 -19.29 -11.01
N GLN A 162 4.89 -19.55 -9.77
CA GLN A 162 5.47 -20.55 -8.87
C GLN A 162 7.02 -20.43 -8.81
N PRO A 163 7.56 -19.23 -8.57
CA PRO A 163 8.99 -19.01 -8.66
C PRO A 163 9.68 -19.57 -7.42
N ASN A 164 10.67 -20.43 -7.60
CA ASN A 164 11.48 -21.00 -6.53
C ASN A 164 12.40 -19.98 -5.84
N TYR A 165 12.50 -18.77 -6.39
CA TYR A 165 13.33 -17.70 -5.85
C TYR A 165 12.61 -16.76 -4.89
N VAL A 166 11.29 -16.83 -4.73
CA VAL A 166 10.58 -16.11 -3.67
C VAL A 166 10.68 -16.94 -2.40
N LYS A 167 11.61 -16.55 -1.52
CA LYS A 167 11.85 -17.22 -0.24
C LYS A 167 10.84 -16.82 0.80
N ASN A 168 10.57 -15.51 0.90
CA ASN A 168 9.66 -14.91 1.87
C ASN A 168 8.63 -14.05 1.16
N LEU A 169 7.35 -14.26 1.46
CA LEU A 169 6.23 -13.50 0.92
C LEU A 169 5.51 -12.75 2.05
N ILE A 170 5.47 -11.43 1.99
CA ILE A 170 4.83 -10.56 2.97
C ILE A 170 3.61 -9.89 2.33
N VAL A 171 2.43 -10.12 2.90
CA VAL A 171 1.14 -9.63 2.37
C VAL A 171 0.41 -8.86 3.46
N LEU A 172 0.27 -7.55 3.28
CA LEU A 172 -0.30 -6.66 4.28
C LEU A 172 -1.62 -6.04 3.79
N GLY A 173 -2.68 -6.12 4.60
CA GLY A 173 -3.93 -5.41 4.36
C GLY A 173 -4.56 -5.67 2.99
N SER A 174 -4.49 -6.91 2.50
CA SER A 174 -4.98 -7.31 1.17
C SER A 174 -6.31 -8.05 1.26
N PRO A 175 -7.37 -7.67 0.49
CA PRO A 175 -8.68 -8.28 0.61
C PRO A 175 -8.72 -9.68 -0.01
N ILE A 176 -8.81 -10.70 0.84
CA ILE A 176 -8.98 -12.11 0.46
C ILE A 176 -10.46 -12.50 0.49
N ASP A 177 -11.15 -12.26 1.60
CA ASP A 177 -12.61 -12.27 1.66
C ASP A 177 -13.13 -10.83 1.61
N SER A 178 -13.33 -10.30 0.42
CA SER A 178 -13.78 -8.92 0.22
C SER A 178 -15.12 -8.63 0.91
N TYR A 179 -16.01 -9.61 1.05
CA TYR A 179 -17.31 -9.43 1.69
C TYR A 179 -17.21 -9.23 3.20
N SER A 180 -16.12 -9.66 3.81
CA SER A 180 -15.82 -9.43 5.23
C SER A 180 -15.19 -8.06 5.51
N SER A 181 -14.99 -7.21 4.49
CA SER A 181 -14.42 -5.86 4.60
C SER A 181 -15.45 -4.81 5.05
N GLY A 182 -16.01 -4.97 6.24
CA GLY A 182 -16.87 -3.98 6.88
C GLY A 182 -18.08 -3.53 6.04
N GLY A 183 -18.34 -2.24 5.99
CA GLY A 183 -19.47 -1.66 5.25
C GLY A 183 -19.34 -1.82 3.73
N ILE A 184 -18.12 -1.64 3.22
CA ILE A 184 -17.81 -1.77 1.78
C ILE A 184 -18.06 -3.22 1.33
N GLY A 185 -17.57 -4.20 2.06
CA GLY A 185 -17.78 -5.61 1.75
C GLY A 185 -19.26 -6.00 1.73
N LYS A 186 -20.04 -5.51 2.71
CA LYS A 186 -21.50 -5.71 2.73
C LYS A 186 -22.19 -5.12 1.52
N LEU A 187 -21.75 -3.94 1.06
CA LEU A 187 -22.27 -3.29 -0.15
C LEU A 187 -22.00 -4.16 -1.39
N TYR A 188 -20.75 -4.57 -1.61
CA TYR A 188 -20.39 -5.43 -2.75
C TYR A 188 -21.14 -6.76 -2.73
N LYS A 189 -21.29 -7.39 -1.56
CA LYS A 189 -22.09 -8.60 -1.41
C LYS A 189 -23.55 -8.40 -1.85
N ARG A 190 -24.18 -7.29 -1.43
CA ARG A 190 -25.56 -6.94 -1.82
C ARG A 190 -25.67 -6.70 -3.33
N VAL A 191 -24.74 -5.94 -3.90
CA VAL A 191 -24.70 -5.68 -5.34
C VAL A 191 -24.55 -6.99 -6.11
N ASN A 192 -23.66 -7.89 -5.69
CA ASN A 192 -23.50 -9.19 -6.34
C ASN A 192 -24.77 -10.06 -6.25
N MET A 193 -25.46 -10.07 -5.11
CA MET A 193 -26.75 -10.77 -4.97
C MET A 193 -27.84 -10.20 -5.89
N LEU A 194 -27.84 -8.88 -6.12
CA LEU A 194 -28.78 -8.27 -7.06
C LEU A 194 -28.45 -8.64 -8.51
N LEU A 195 -27.18 -8.59 -8.89
CA LEU A 195 -26.71 -8.97 -10.22
C LEU A 195 -26.94 -10.45 -10.53
N SER A 196 -26.82 -11.32 -9.53
CA SER A 196 -27.05 -12.77 -9.71
C SER A 196 -28.46 -13.15 -10.10
N LYS A 197 -29.44 -12.26 -9.88
CA LYS A 197 -30.82 -12.44 -10.36
C LYS A 197 -30.91 -12.43 -11.89
N ASN A 198 -29.96 -11.81 -12.59
CA ASN A 198 -29.87 -11.84 -14.04
C ASN A 198 -28.46 -12.28 -14.47
N HIS A 199 -28.28 -13.56 -14.68
CA HIS A 199 -27.02 -14.18 -15.02
C HIS A 199 -26.35 -13.57 -16.26
N LYS A 200 -27.11 -13.16 -17.27
CA LYS A 200 -26.57 -12.54 -18.50
C LYS A 200 -25.93 -11.18 -18.19
N ILE A 201 -26.61 -10.34 -17.40
CA ILE A 201 -26.09 -9.03 -16.99
C ILE A 201 -24.84 -9.21 -16.11
N GLN A 202 -24.91 -10.13 -15.15
CA GLN A 202 -23.79 -10.43 -14.26
C GLN A 202 -22.55 -10.84 -15.06
N GLN A 203 -22.68 -11.82 -15.96
CA GLN A 203 -21.59 -12.30 -16.82
C GLN A 203 -21.05 -11.19 -17.72
N SER A 204 -21.91 -10.37 -18.31
CA SER A 204 -21.48 -9.23 -19.15
C SER A 204 -20.63 -8.23 -18.38
N ILE A 205 -21.01 -7.89 -17.14
CA ILE A 205 -20.23 -6.99 -16.27
C ILE A 205 -18.87 -7.61 -15.96
N TYR A 206 -18.83 -8.87 -15.57
CA TYR A 206 -17.59 -9.58 -15.21
C TYR A 206 -16.65 -9.76 -16.40
N HIS A 207 -17.17 -9.95 -17.60
CA HIS A 207 -16.37 -10.07 -18.83
C HIS A 207 -16.03 -8.72 -19.50
N GLY A 208 -16.32 -7.60 -18.83
CA GLY A 208 -15.83 -6.28 -19.25
C GLY A 208 -16.77 -5.53 -20.18
N MET A 209 -18.09 -5.68 -20.03
CA MET A 209 -19.09 -4.87 -20.74
C MET A 209 -18.88 -3.36 -20.50
N ILE A 210 -18.42 -2.97 -19.30
CA ILE A 210 -18.17 -1.58 -18.99
C ILE A 210 -16.84 -1.16 -19.62
N PRO A 211 -16.83 -0.16 -20.51
CA PRO A 211 -15.61 0.26 -21.18
C PRO A 211 -14.54 0.73 -20.19
N LYS A 212 -13.31 0.27 -20.36
CA LYS A 212 -12.15 0.61 -19.49
C LYS A 212 -11.89 2.12 -19.41
N ARG A 213 -12.28 2.88 -20.45
CA ARG A 213 -12.22 4.34 -20.47
C ARG A 213 -13.10 4.98 -19.38
N ILE A 214 -14.25 4.36 -19.06
CA ILE A 214 -15.18 4.81 -18.01
C ILE A 214 -14.68 4.41 -16.63
N LEU A 215 -14.02 3.25 -16.53
CA LEU A 215 -13.46 2.75 -15.28
C LEU A 215 -12.11 3.40 -14.92
N HIS A 216 -11.49 4.14 -15.84
CA HIS A 216 -10.27 4.89 -15.54
C HIS A 216 -10.57 5.98 -14.50
N THR A 217 -9.82 5.99 -13.42
CA THR A 217 -10.02 6.96 -12.33
C THR A 217 -8.82 7.90 -12.25
N PRO A 218 -9.01 9.21 -12.54
CA PRO A 218 -7.95 10.20 -12.36
C PRO A 218 -7.46 10.27 -10.90
N GLY A 219 -6.19 10.59 -10.70
CA GLY A 219 -5.56 10.64 -9.38
C GLY A 219 -6.29 11.55 -8.38
N ILE A 220 -6.89 12.66 -8.85
CA ILE A 220 -7.69 13.54 -8.00
C ILE A 220 -8.93 12.84 -7.42
N LEU A 221 -9.58 11.97 -8.18
CA LEU A 221 -10.73 11.20 -7.69
C LEU A 221 -10.27 10.10 -6.70
N ASN A 222 -9.09 9.52 -6.90
CA ASN A 222 -8.49 8.61 -5.93
C ASN A 222 -8.19 9.35 -4.62
N ALA A 223 -7.65 10.57 -4.68
CA ALA A 223 -7.40 11.41 -3.51
C ALA A 223 -8.68 11.72 -2.72
N ILE A 224 -9.77 12.03 -3.42
CA ILE A 224 -11.08 12.24 -2.81
C ILE A 224 -11.61 10.95 -2.19
N GLY A 225 -11.50 9.83 -2.91
CA GLY A 225 -11.91 8.50 -2.43
C GLY A 225 -11.23 8.12 -1.11
N PHE A 226 -9.91 8.29 -1.00
CA PHE A 226 -9.17 8.03 0.24
C PHE A 226 -9.64 8.89 1.42
N LYS A 227 -9.96 10.17 1.18
CA LYS A 227 -10.49 11.08 2.23
C LYS A 227 -11.90 10.68 2.69
N ILE A 228 -12.74 10.18 1.77
CA ILE A 228 -14.10 9.72 2.07
C ILE A 228 -14.08 8.37 2.83
N LEU A 229 -13.07 7.53 2.62
CA LEU A 229 -12.95 6.24 3.31
C LEU A 229 -12.68 6.38 4.81
N ASP A 230 -12.01 7.46 5.25
CA ASP A 230 -11.81 7.79 6.66
C ASP A 230 -12.11 9.27 6.96
N PRO A 231 -13.37 9.70 6.87
CA PRO A 231 -13.76 11.09 7.10
C PRO A 231 -13.51 11.54 8.53
N LYS A 232 -13.60 10.62 9.49
CA LYS A 232 -13.35 10.91 10.91
C LYS A 232 -11.87 11.18 11.16
N GLY A 233 -10.99 10.32 10.67
CA GLY A 233 -9.53 10.52 10.80
C GLY A 233 -9.08 11.80 10.09
N TRP A 234 -9.63 12.09 8.92
CA TRP A 234 -9.36 13.34 8.20
C TRP A 234 -9.79 14.59 8.99
N TYR A 235 -11.02 14.58 9.55
CA TYR A 235 -11.52 15.67 10.38
C TYR A 235 -10.69 15.85 11.67
N GLU A 236 -10.43 14.79 12.41
CA GLU A 236 -9.63 14.85 13.64
C GLU A 236 -8.18 15.30 13.37
N GLY A 237 -7.57 14.87 12.26
CA GLY A 237 -6.24 15.33 11.83
C GLY A 237 -6.19 16.85 11.63
N HIS A 238 -7.18 17.42 10.93
CA HIS A 238 -7.27 18.87 10.73
C HIS A 238 -7.56 19.63 12.03
N LYS A 239 -8.43 19.08 12.88
CA LYS A 239 -8.72 19.64 14.20
C LYS A 239 -7.47 19.67 15.08
N GLN A 240 -6.72 18.57 15.14
CA GLN A 240 -5.46 18.52 15.89
C GLN A 240 -4.43 19.51 15.36
N LEU A 241 -4.29 19.65 14.04
CA LEU A 241 -3.43 20.65 13.45
C LEU A 241 -3.81 22.07 13.88
N LEU A 242 -5.10 22.45 13.82
CA LEU A 242 -5.56 23.77 14.21
C LEU A 242 -5.35 24.07 15.70
N LEU A 243 -5.51 23.07 16.55
CA LEU A 243 -5.29 23.22 18.00
C LEU A 243 -3.81 23.36 18.37
N ASN A 244 -2.92 22.71 17.61
CA ASN A 244 -1.50 22.61 17.89
C ASN A 244 -0.64 23.20 16.75
N LEU A 245 -1.01 24.37 16.23
CA LEU A 245 -0.27 25.05 15.14
C LEU A 245 1.15 25.48 15.54
N ASP A 246 1.45 25.52 16.81
CA ASP A 246 2.78 25.78 17.40
C ASP A 246 3.69 24.52 17.40
N ASP A 247 3.13 23.33 17.21
CA ASP A 247 3.91 22.10 17.07
C ASP A 247 4.45 21.97 15.63
N GLU A 248 5.74 22.23 15.46
CA GLU A 248 6.45 22.14 14.17
C GLU A 248 6.42 20.71 13.61
N LYS A 249 6.57 19.69 14.46
CA LYS A 249 6.52 18.28 14.03
C LYS A 249 5.18 17.93 13.45
N LEU A 250 4.09 18.25 14.17
CA LEU A 250 2.73 18.00 13.71
C LEU A 250 2.42 18.76 12.41
N LEU A 251 2.91 20.01 12.29
CA LEU A 251 2.75 20.81 11.08
C LEU A 251 3.40 20.13 9.86
N HIS A 252 4.64 19.66 10.02
CA HIS A 252 5.37 18.93 8.97
C HIS A 252 4.71 17.59 8.63
N GLU A 253 4.30 16.79 9.63
CA GLU A 253 3.63 15.52 9.42
C GLU A 253 2.31 15.70 8.66
N HIS A 254 1.50 16.67 9.06
CA HIS A 254 0.23 16.95 8.39
C HIS A 254 0.44 17.47 6.95
N ALA A 255 1.46 18.31 6.72
CA ALA A 255 1.79 18.79 5.39
C ALA A 255 2.26 17.66 4.48
N THR A 256 3.11 16.78 5.00
CA THR A 256 3.70 15.64 4.26
C THR A 256 2.62 14.61 3.90
N LEU A 257 1.78 14.20 4.87
CA LEU A 257 0.67 13.29 4.61
C LEU A 257 -0.36 13.90 3.64
N GLY A 258 -0.65 15.21 3.80
CA GLY A 258 -1.51 15.95 2.89
C GLY A 258 -0.95 15.99 1.46
N ASN A 259 0.36 16.18 1.32
CA ASN A 259 1.04 16.12 0.03
C ASN A 259 0.93 14.73 -0.62
N PHE A 260 1.17 13.66 0.16
CA PHE A 260 0.97 12.28 -0.31
C PHE A 260 -0.46 12.06 -0.84
N LEU A 261 -1.49 12.41 -0.05
CA LEU A 261 -2.89 12.24 -0.41
C LEU A 261 -3.33 13.10 -1.59
N ASN A 262 -2.74 14.28 -1.80
CA ASN A 262 -3.10 15.18 -2.90
C ASN A 262 -2.41 14.84 -4.23
N HIS A 263 -1.37 14.01 -4.22
CA HIS A 263 -0.61 13.61 -5.41
C HIS A 263 -0.82 12.13 -5.76
N MET A 264 -2.04 11.65 -5.62
CA MET A 264 -2.42 10.31 -6.07
C MET A 264 -2.27 10.17 -7.58
N ILE A 265 -1.95 8.96 -8.02
CA ILE A 265 -1.73 8.62 -9.43
C ILE A 265 -3.03 8.08 -10.03
N ASP A 266 -3.20 8.24 -11.34
CA ASP A 266 -4.33 7.66 -12.07
C ASP A 266 -4.39 6.15 -11.91
N TYR A 267 -5.62 5.65 -11.84
CA TYR A 267 -5.88 4.22 -11.72
C TYR A 267 -6.37 3.68 -13.07
N PRO A 268 -5.63 2.78 -13.73
CA PRO A 268 -6.01 2.25 -15.03
C PRO A 268 -7.36 1.56 -15.02
N GLY A 269 -8.18 1.82 -16.03
CA GLY A 269 -9.53 1.26 -16.10
C GLY A 269 -9.58 -0.27 -16.18
N GLY A 270 -8.56 -0.90 -16.79
CA GLY A 270 -8.46 -2.36 -16.78
C GLY A 270 -8.12 -2.93 -15.40
N VAL A 271 -7.26 -2.25 -14.64
CA VAL A 271 -6.97 -2.61 -13.25
C VAL A 271 -8.20 -2.39 -12.36
N ASN A 272 -8.92 -1.27 -12.54
CA ASN A 272 -10.19 -1.03 -11.84
C ASN A 272 -11.22 -2.11 -12.14
N GLN A 273 -11.30 -2.55 -13.41
CA GLN A 273 -12.18 -3.68 -13.76
C GLN A 273 -11.82 -4.93 -12.96
N ASP A 274 -10.54 -5.30 -12.92
CA ASP A 274 -10.10 -6.48 -12.18
C ASP A 274 -10.32 -6.32 -10.66
N MET A 275 -9.99 -5.15 -10.10
CA MET A 275 -10.20 -4.89 -8.67
C MET A 275 -11.69 -4.89 -8.30
N LEU A 276 -12.50 -4.06 -8.97
CA LEU A 276 -13.90 -3.85 -8.57
C LEU A 276 -14.77 -5.07 -8.86
N PHE A 277 -14.59 -5.70 -10.03
CA PHE A 277 -15.45 -6.79 -10.43
C PHE A 277 -14.87 -8.15 -10.11
N ASN A 278 -13.59 -8.41 -10.40
CA ASN A 278 -13.02 -9.73 -10.20
C ASN A 278 -12.60 -9.96 -8.73
N ILE A 279 -12.11 -8.96 -8.00
CA ILE A 279 -11.73 -9.12 -6.58
C ILE A 279 -12.91 -8.81 -5.65
N TRP A 280 -13.44 -7.56 -5.70
CA TRP A 280 -14.44 -7.13 -4.71
C TRP A 280 -15.83 -7.74 -4.95
N LEU A 281 -16.34 -7.71 -6.17
CA LEU A 281 -17.71 -8.09 -6.45
C LEU A 281 -17.90 -9.61 -6.53
N GLN A 282 -16.99 -10.35 -7.18
CA GLN A 282 -17.05 -11.79 -7.27
C GLN A 282 -16.52 -12.51 -6.02
N ASN A 283 -15.58 -11.89 -5.32
CA ASN A 283 -14.95 -12.44 -4.11
C ASN A 283 -14.32 -13.84 -4.31
N PRO A 284 -13.55 -14.08 -5.38
CA PRO A 284 -13.08 -15.43 -5.71
C PRO A 284 -11.94 -15.89 -4.82
N LEU A 285 -11.11 -14.96 -4.31
CA LEU A 285 -9.93 -15.28 -3.49
C LEU A 285 -10.31 -15.96 -2.18
N LYS A 286 -11.51 -15.72 -1.65
CA LYS A 286 -12.07 -16.47 -0.52
C LYS A 286 -12.09 -17.99 -0.76
N LYS A 287 -12.17 -18.40 -2.02
CA LYS A 287 -12.17 -19.82 -2.43
C LYS A 287 -10.78 -20.31 -2.85
N GLY A 288 -9.75 -19.49 -2.65
CA GLY A 288 -8.36 -19.83 -2.95
C GLY A 288 -7.98 -19.75 -4.43
N ALA A 289 -8.84 -19.24 -5.31
CA ALA A 289 -8.53 -19.16 -6.74
C ALA A 289 -9.21 -17.97 -7.42
N ILE A 290 -8.61 -17.46 -8.48
CA ILE A 290 -9.20 -16.44 -9.36
C ILE A 290 -8.96 -16.79 -10.83
N ARG A 291 -9.92 -16.45 -11.68
CA ARG A 291 -9.76 -16.55 -13.14
C ARG A 291 -9.59 -15.17 -13.75
N LEU A 292 -8.44 -14.94 -14.36
CA LEU A 292 -8.13 -13.72 -15.12
C LEU A 292 -7.98 -14.09 -16.59
N LYS A 293 -8.87 -13.59 -17.44
CA LYS A 293 -8.98 -14.03 -18.85
C LYS A 293 -9.08 -15.56 -18.98
N LYS A 294 -8.07 -16.20 -19.55
CA LYS A 294 -8.01 -17.66 -19.74
C LYS A 294 -7.20 -18.39 -18.68
N GLN A 295 -6.55 -17.65 -17.75
CA GLN A 295 -5.69 -18.21 -16.72
C GLN A 295 -6.46 -18.39 -15.42
N THR A 296 -6.40 -19.56 -14.81
CA THR A 296 -6.84 -19.81 -13.44
C THR A 296 -5.61 -19.79 -12.55
N ILE A 297 -5.64 -18.96 -11.52
CA ILE A 297 -4.55 -18.78 -10.57
C ILE A 297 -5.04 -19.28 -9.23
N GLU A 298 -4.36 -20.29 -8.68
CA GLU A 298 -4.72 -20.95 -7.43
C GLU A 298 -3.73 -20.62 -6.33
N LEU A 299 -4.21 -20.08 -5.20
CA LEU A 299 -3.36 -19.68 -4.08
C LEU A 299 -2.63 -20.85 -3.43
N LYS A 300 -3.15 -22.09 -3.56
CA LYS A 300 -2.47 -23.31 -3.11
C LYS A 300 -1.12 -23.56 -3.79
N ASN A 301 -0.81 -22.86 -4.89
CA ASN A 301 0.50 -22.93 -5.55
C ASN A 301 1.59 -22.14 -4.80
N ILE A 302 1.25 -21.44 -3.73
CA ILE A 302 2.20 -20.71 -2.87
C ILE A 302 2.64 -21.65 -1.76
N ASP A 303 3.94 -21.91 -1.67
CA ASP A 303 4.59 -22.83 -0.71
C ASP A 303 5.74 -22.19 0.08
N CYS A 304 6.16 -20.96 -0.29
CA CYS A 304 7.20 -20.20 0.42
C CYS A 304 6.74 -19.72 1.80
N SER A 305 7.68 -19.26 2.65
CA SER A 305 7.34 -18.63 3.94
C SER A 305 6.43 -17.43 3.74
N LEU A 306 5.32 -17.37 4.49
CA LEU A 306 4.25 -16.40 4.30
C LEU A 306 3.95 -15.64 5.59
N LEU A 307 4.15 -14.30 5.56
CA LEU A 307 3.68 -13.40 6.59
C LEU A 307 2.46 -12.64 6.11
N ILE A 308 1.40 -12.68 6.90
CA ILE A 308 0.11 -12.06 6.64
C ILE A 308 -0.16 -11.01 7.71
N GLY A 309 -0.29 -9.74 7.32
CA GLY A 309 -0.57 -8.65 8.24
C GLY A 309 -1.91 -7.99 8.00
N ALA A 310 -2.65 -7.71 9.07
CA ALA A 310 -3.91 -6.98 9.02
C ALA A 310 -3.94 -5.83 10.03
N GLY A 311 -4.49 -4.68 9.65
CA GLY A 311 -4.62 -3.54 10.56
C GLY A 311 -5.70 -3.76 11.63
N LYS A 312 -5.37 -3.52 12.90
CA LYS A 312 -6.34 -3.61 14.02
C LYS A 312 -7.54 -2.69 13.82
N ASN A 313 -7.32 -1.52 13.21
CA ASN A 313 -8.33 -0.49 13.00
C ASN A 313 -8.60 -0.22 11.51
N ASP A 314 -8.21 -1.14 10.63
CA ASP A 314 -8.45 -1.01 9.19
C ASP A 314 -9.94 -1.24 8.89
N GLN A 315 -10.61 -0.16 8.46
CA GLN A 315 -12.04 -0.18 8.10
C GLN A 315 -12.27 -0.52 6.62
N MET A 316 -11.22 -0.43 5.80
CA MET A 316 -11.28 -0.74 4.37
C MET A 316 -11.05 -2.23 4.14
N VAL A 317 -9.96 -2.78 4.68
CA VAL A 317 -9.60 -4.19 4.57
C VAL A 317 -9.44 -4.75 5.99
N THR A 318 -10.54 -5.18 6.56
CA THR A 318 -10.57 -5.65 7.95
C THR A 318 -9.74 -6.92 8.16
N ALA A 319 -9.33 -7.18 9.39
CA ALA A 319 -8.63 -8.41 9.74
C ALA A 319 -9.41 -9.67 9.32
N ALA A 320 -10.75 -9.64 9.41
CA ALA A 320 -11.62 -10.73 8.94
C ALA A 320 -11.55 -10.96 7.42
N SER A 321 -11.26 -9.90 6.64
CA SER A 321 -11.05 -10.01 5.19
C SER A 321 -9.69 -10.63 4.84
N VAL A 322 -8.67 -10.37 5.64
CA VAL A 322 -7.28 -10.81 5.38
C VAL A 322 -7.00 -12.23 5.89
N LYS A 323 -7.52 -12.56 7.08
CA LYS A 323 -7.23 -13.81 7.81
C LYS A 323 -7.42 -15.09 7.00
N PRO A 324 -8.43 -15.23 6.10
CA PRO A 324 -8.62 -16.46 5.34
C PRO A 324 -7.41 -16.91 4.52
N LEU A 325 -6.48 -15.99 4.18
CA LEU A 325 -5.26 -16.35 3.44
C LEU A 325 -4.41 -17.41 4.15
N SER A 326 -4.46 -17.46 5.48
CA SER A 326 -3.69 -18.41 6.29
C SER A 326 -3.98 -19.88 5.96
N GLU A 327 -5.14 -20.17 5.35
CA GLU A 327 -5.61 -21.54 5.08
C GLU A 327 -5.71 -21.85 3.58
N LEU A 328 -5.35 -20.88 2.71
CA LEU A 328 -5.57 -20.98 1.26
C LEU A 328 -4.30 -21.29 0.46
N THR A 329 -3.15 -21.40 1.12
CA THR A 329 -1.85 -21.68 0.51
C THR A 329 -1.31 -23.03 0.96
N ASN A 330 -0.31 -23.56 0.26
CA ASN A 330 0.44 -24.75 0.69
C ASN A 330 1.69 -24.40 1.50
N SER A 331 1.86 -23.14 1.88
CA SER A 331 2.93 -22.71 2.76
C SER A 331 2.87 -23.47 4.09
N ARG A 332 4.00 -24.05 4.51
CA ARG A 332 4.14 -24.73 5.80
C ARG A 332 4.55 -23.78 6.92
N ASP A 333 5.00 -22.59 6.57
CA ASP A 333 5.47 -21.54 7.46
C ASP A 333 4.61 -20.31 7.24
N VAL A 334 3.51 -20.21 8.00
CA VAL A 334 2.52 -19.12 7.91
C VAL A 334 2.46 -18.36 9.22
N THR A 335 2.72 -17.06 9.17
CA THR A 335 2.58 -16.14 10.29
C THR A 335 1.45 -15.16 10.01
N PHE A 336 0.45 -15.10 10.89
CA PHE A 336 -0.60 -14.06 10.86
C PHE A 336 -0.42 -13.09 12.01
N THR A 337 -0.42 -11.78 11.73
CA THR A 337 -0.25 -10.74 12.75
C THR A 337 -1.26 -9.61 12.60
N LEU A 338 -1.64 -9.02 13.75
CA LEU A 338 -2.45 -7.81 13.82
C LEU A 338 -1.54 -6.59 14.05
N ILE A 339 -1.50 -5.70 13.09
CA ILE A 339 -0.64 -4.51 13.08
C ILE A 339 -1.41 -3.32 13.66
N PRO A 340 -0.83 -2.54 14.57
CA PRO A 340 -1.46 -1.34 15.08
C PRO A 340 -1.71 -0.31 13.97
N GLY A 341 -2.93 0.23 13.88
CA GLY A 341 -3.28 1.29 12.93
C GLY A 341 -4.38 0.91 11.95
N GLY A 342 -4.74 1.87 11.10
CA GLY A 342 -5.65 1.72 9.96
C GLY A 342 -4.87 1.41 8.69
N HIS A 343 -5.55 1.43 7.54
CA HIS A 343 -4.98 0.99 6.24
C HIS A 343 -3.66 1.66 5.86
N LEU A 344 -3.59 2.99 5.87
CA LEU A 344 -2.35 3.73 5.62
C LEU A 344 -1.36 3.59 6.78
N GLY A 345 -1.87 3.44 8.01
CA GLY A 345 -1.07 3.29 9.21
C GLY A 345 -0.22 2.03 9.25
N LEU A 346 -0.58 0.99 8.49
CA LEU A 346 0.24 -0.22 8.32
C LEU A 346 1.65 0.12 7.84
N MET A 347 1.75 1.12 6.96
CA MET A 347 3.01 1.50 6.31
C MET A 347 3.73 2.66 7.01
N SER A 348 3.00 3.54 7.73
CA SER A 348 3.56 4.83 8.12
C SER A 348 3.21 5.33 9.52
N SER A 349 2.42 4.60 10.31
CA SER A 349 2.10 5.03 11.68
C SER A 349 3.28 4.83 12.62
N GLN A 350 3.36 5.67 13.67
CA GLN A 350 4.38 5.53 14.71
C GLN A 350 4.28 4.14 15.39
N LYS A 351 3.07 3.72 15.72
CA LYS A 351 2.85 2.40 16.35
C LYS A 351 3.27 1.24 15.46
N SER A 352 3.08 1.34 14.14
CA SER A 352 3.58 0.33 13.21
C SER A 352 5.10 0.31 13.18
N ALA A 353 5.74 1.47 13.21
CA ALA A 353 7.20 1.58 13.27
C ALA A 353 7.77 1.03 14.58
N ASP A 354 7.09 1.24 15.70
CA ASP A 354 7.56 0.81 17.02
C ASP A 354 7.33 -0.68 17.28
N GLU A 355 6.24 -1.27 16.76
CA GLU A 355 5.82 -2.64 17.10
C GLU A 355 5.99 -3.61 15.91
N PHE A 356 5.54 -3.22 14.72
CA PHE A 356 5.47 -4.15 13.58
C PHE A 356 6.79 -4.23 12.80
N TRP A 357 7.47 -3.10 12.55
CA TRP A 357 8.71 -3.14 11.77
C TRP A 357 9.81 -3.98 12.46
N PRO A 358 10.02 -3.86 13.79
CA PRO A 358 10.94 -4.77 14.50
C PRO A 358 10.53 -6.24 14.41
N MET A 359 9.24 -6.53 14.55
CA MET A 359 8.71 -7.90 14.41
C MET A 359 8.95 -8.45 13.00
N LEU A 360 8.70 -7.63 11.96
CA LEU A 360 8.97 -8.03 10.58
C LEU A 360 10.47 -8.24 10.33
N THR A 361 11.32 -7.40 10.92
CA THR A 361 12.78 -7.59 10.85
C THR A 361 13.20 -8.91 11.46
N GLN A 362 12.72 -9.23 12.66
CA GLN A 362 12.99 -10.51 13.31
C GLN A 362 12.49 -11.69 12.46
N TRP A 363 11.26 -11.59 11.94
CA TRP A 363 10.67 -12.63 11.09
C TRP A 363 11.51 -12.88 9.82
N LEU A 364 12.04 -11.81 9.21
CA LEU A 364 12.93 -11.89 8.06
C LEU A 364 14.30 -12.41 8.43
N ASP A 365 14.89 -12.00 9.57
CA ASP A 365 16.20 -12.46 10.06
C ASP A 365 16.23 -13.98 10.22
N GLU A 366 15.20 -14.54 10.84
CA GLU A 366 15.04 -15.99 11.04
C GLU A 366 14.97 -16.79 9.72
N ARG A 367 14.67 -16.11 8.60
CA ARG A 367 14.42 -16.72 7.27
C ARG A 367 15.39 -16.25 6.19
N SER A 368 16.27 -15.34 6.50
CA SER A 368 17.25 -14.82 5.54
C SER A 368 18.64 -15.47 5.77
N THR A 369 19.38 -15.56 4.69
CA THR A 369 20.77 -16.05 4.73
C THR A 369 21.67 -14.86 5.07
N GLN A 370 22.58 -15.05 6.04
CA GLN A 370 23.55 -14.01 6.39
C GLN A 370 24.49 -13.76 5.20
N TYR A 371 24.66 -12.50 4.86
CA TYR A 371 25.63 -12.09 3.85
C TYR A 371 27.04 -12.28 4.44
N LYS A 372 27.91 -12.93 3.69
CA LYS A 372 29.34 -13.07 4.01
C LYS A 372 30.11 -12.42 2.89
N ASP A 373 30.97 -11.48 3.22
CA ASP A 373 31.91 -10.84 2.29
C ASP A 373 32.83 -11.84 1.59
#